data_849dd6fa6616dd291fa76bb3c1fa63f0
#
_entry.id   849dd6fa6616dd291fa76bb3c1fa63f0
#
_cell.length_a   1.000
_cell.length_b   1.000
_cell.length_c   1.000
_cell.angle_alpha   90.00
_cell.angle_beta   90.00
_cell.angle_gamma   90.00
#
_symmetry.space_group_name_H-M   'P 1'
#
loop_
_entity.id
_entity.type
_entity.pdbx_description
1 polymer ?
#
loop_
_entity_poly.entity_id
_entity_poly.type
_entity_poly.pdbx_seq_one_letter_code
_entity_poly.pdbx_strand_id
1 'polypeptide(L)'
;LNFLEHGQGGILDILFKDNFIYVSYTENRGNGKTSTSIAKTKFAKKELKFENIFQANPPINSGYHFGSRLAIKDDYLFASAGERGEGMIAQDPTKHPGSIIRINLDGSIPQDNPRFKGKSNWLPEIYQIGIRNPQGLTLSPFDGKIYMSNHGARGGDWFGEAKEGENYGWKILGWGGTNYSGIPIGPKWKPGFTKAIQYWVPSIATSAITIYKGKEISEWNGHALITSLKDQSLRKLIFKDLSNVKEDIIFQKKIGRLRDIQVHPENGKIYFLAGD
;
A
#
# COMPACT_ATOMS: atom_id res chain seq x y z
N LEU A 1 12.28 18.29 -4.89
CA LEU A 1 11.19 17.47 -5.45
C LEU A 1 10.29 18.32 -6.34
N ASN A 2 9.90 17.78 -7.50
CA ASN A 2 8.86 18.36 -8.36
C ASN A 2 7.46 17.95 -7.87
N PHE A 3 7.19 18.32 -6.65
CA PHE A 3 6.01 17.93 -5.87
C PHE A 3 4.78 18.75 -6.27
N LEU A 4 3.61 18.10 -6.28
CA LEU A 4 2.31 18.73 -6.51
C LEU A 4 1.27 18.19 -5.53
N GLU A 5 0.65 19.06 -4.76
CA GLU A 5 -0.57 18.73 -4.04
C GLU A 5 -1.75 18.74 -5.02
N HIS A 6 -2.39 17.59 -5.23
CA HIS A 6 -3.48 17.43 -6.19
C HIS A 6 -4.46 16.32 -5.75
N GLY A 7 -5.65 16.71 -5.32
CA GLY A 7 -6.68 15.77 -4.85
C GLY A 7 -6.23 14.97 -3.62
N GLN A 8 -6.03 13.67 -3.78
CA GLN A 8 -5.52 12.78 -2.72
C GLN A 8 -3.98 12.71 -2.70
N GLY A 9 -3.33 13.41 -3.61
CA GLY A 9 -1.88 13.42 -3.75
C GLY A 9 -1.20 14.46 -2.87
N GLY A 10 0.12 14.29 -2.68
CA GLY A 10 0.94 15.13 -1.83
C GLY A 10 2.27 14.47 -1.54
N ILE A 11 2.86 14.72 -0.39
CA ILE A 11 3.85 13.85 0.24
C ILE A 11 3.07 12.70 0.89
N LEU A 12 3.37 11.46 0.51
CA LEU A 12 2.46 10.34 0.75
C LEU A 12 2.98 9.32 1.76
N ASP A 13 4.28 9.07 1.75
CA ASP A 13 4.93 8.21 2.75
C ASP A 13 6.40 8.55 2.92
N ILE A 14 6.96 8.16 4.06
CA ILE A 14 8.36 8.39 4.41
C ILE A 14 8.93 7.18 5.16
N LEU A 15 10.11 6.72 4.72
CA LEU A 15 10.89 5.70 5.44
C LEU A 15 12.30 6.17 5.71
N PHE A 16 12.86 5.73 6.82
CA PHE A 16 14.25 5.92 7.17
C PHE A 16 14.97 4.56 7.24
N LYS A 17 16.08 4.45 6.52
CA LYS A 17 16.92 3.24 6.50
C LYS A 17 18.38 3.61 6.26
N ASP A 18 19.28 3.15 7.12
CA ASP A 18 20.73 3.25 6.96
C ASP A 18 21.22 4.67 6.62
N ASN A 19 20.72 5.66 7.38
CA ASN A 19 20.99 7.09 7.19
C ASN A 19 20.46 7.70 5.87
N PHE A 20 19.52 7.01 5.21
CA PHE A 20 18.78 7.54 4.06
C PHE A 20 17.30 7.74 4.40
N ILE A 21 16.73 8.78 3.82
CA ILE A 21 15.29 9.03 3.80
C ILE A 21 14.77 8.69 2.41
N TYR A 22 13.74 7.88 2.36
CA TYR A 22 12.96 7.57 1.15
C TYR A 22 11.59 8.22 1.28
N VAL A 23 11.14 8.89 0.24
CA VAL A 23 9.85 9.60 0.21
C VAL A 23 9.10 9.20 -1.05
N SER A 24 7.84 8.80 -0.89
CA SER A 24 6.91 8.73 -2.01
C SER A 24 6.08 10.01 -2.08
N TYR A 25 5.81 10.47 -3.29
CA TYR A 25 5.12 11.73 -3.49
C TYR A 25 4.39 11.77 -4.84
N THR A 26 3.46 12.72 -4.95
CA THR A 26 2.82 13.07 -6.20
C THR A 26 3.73 13.99 -6.99
N GLU A 27 4.27 13.51 -8.10
CA GLU A 27 5.10 14.30 -8.99
C GLU A 27 4.27 15.00 -10.06
N ASN A 28 4.55 16.29 -10.26
CA ASN A 28 4.04 17.04 -11.39
C ASN A 28 4.75 16.59 -12.68
N ARG A 29 4.00 16.04 -13.62
CA ARG A 29 4.52 15.55 -14.91
C ARG A 29 4.13 16.46 -16.09
N GLY A 30 3.66 17.68 -15.79
CA GLY A 30 3.22 18.67 -16.77
C GLY A 30 1.82 18.39 -17.34
N ASN A 31 1.22 19.38 -17.98
CA ASN A 31 -0.09 19.30 -18.66
C ASN A 31 -1.21 18.74 -17.76
N GLY A 32 -1.21 19.07 -16.47
CA GLY A 32 -2.18 18.57 -15.49
C GLY A 32 -2.03 17.10 -15.12
N LYS A 33 -0.99 16.42 -15.59
CA LYS A 33 -0.74 15.01 -15.27
C LYS A 33 0.18 14.87 -14.07
N THR A 34 -0.07 13.82 -13.30
CA THR A 34 0.71 13.47 -12.11
C THR A 34 1.03 11.98 -12.09
N SER A 35 2.07 11.60 -11.39
CA SER A 35 2.40 10.20 -11.11
C SER A 35 2.87 10.02 -9.66
N THR A 36 2.79 8.78 -9.16
CA THR A 36 3.52 8.35 -7.97
C THR A 36 5.02 8.31 -8.32
N SER A 37 5.82 8.98 -7.53
CA SER A 37 7.28 8.95 -7.66
C SER A 37 7.94 8.72 -6.31
N ILE A 38 9.16 8.18 -6.34
CA ILE A 38 9.95 7.89 -5.15
C ILE A 38 11.27 8.61 -5.28
N ALA A 39 11.64 9.32 -4.22
CA ALA A 39 12.92 9.97 -4.12
C ALA A 39 13.65 9.56 -2.83
N LYS A 40 14.97 9.64 -2.86
CA LYS A 40 15.81 9.40 -1.69
C LYS A 40 16.77 10.55 -1.45
N THR A 41 17.21 10.67 -0.21
CA THR A 41 18.31 11.57 0.18
C THR A 41 19.05 10.99 1.36
N LYS A 42 20.33 11.32 1.47
CA LYS A 42 21.06 11.05 2.72
C LYS A 42 20.57 12.02 3.81
N PHE A 43 20.31 11.49 5.01
CA PHE A 43 19.90 12.33 6.12
C PHE A 43 20.95 13.38 6.46
N ALA A 44 20.54 14.63 6.57
CA ALA A 44 21.38 15.76 6.96
C ALA A 44 20.58 16.75 7.82
N LYS A 45 21.24 17.40 8.78
CA LYS A 45 20.56 18.32 9.72
C LYS A 45 20.16 19.67 9.12
N LYS A 46 20.81 20.09 8.02
CA LYS A 46 20.59 21.45 7.49
C LYS A 46 19.76 21.47 6.20
N GLU A 47 20.08 20.62 5.24
CA GLU A 47 19.44 20.62 3.93
C GLU A 47 19.31 19.19 3.42
N LEU A 48 18.14 18.86 2.86
CA LEU A 48 17.85 17.57 2.26
C LEU A 48 17.72 17.74 0.75
N LYS A 49 18.64 17.14 -0.01
CA LYS A 49 18.63 17.15 -1.48
C LYS A 49 18.15 15.79 -1.98
N PHE A 50 16.91 15.74 -2.41
CA PHE A 50 16.30 14.51 -2.91
C PHE A 50 16.64 14.27 -4.38
N GLU A 51 16.91 13.02 -4.72
CA GLU A 51 17.01 12.51 -6.09
C GLU A 51 15.91 11.50 -6.37
N ASN A 52 15.27 11.56 -7.54
CA ASN A 52 14.28 10.57 -7.94
C ASN A 52 14.98 9.25 -8.26
N ILE A 53 14.45 8.18 -7.69
CA ILE A 53 14.88 6.79 -7.95
C ILE A 53 13.81 5.98 -8.67
N PHE A 54 12.56 6.45 -8.72
CA PHE A 54 11.47 5.83 -9.45
C PHE A 54 10.39 6.84 -9.85
N GLN A 55 9.81 6.64 -11.03
CA GLN A 55 8.67 7.41 -11.54
C GLN A 55 7.66 6.47 -12.20
N ALA A 56 6.43 6.43 -11.71
CA ALA A 56 5.38 5.63 -12.30
C ALA A 56 4.94 6.16 -13.67
N ASN A 57 4.74 5.27 -14.62
CA ASN A 57 4.26 5.55 -15.98
C ASN A 57 3.03 4.69 -16.31
N PRO A 58 2.08 5.24 -17.10
CA PRO A 58 2.02 6.61 -17.58
C PRO A 58 1.61 7.60 -16.48
N PRO A 59 1.94 8.89 -16.59
CA PRO A 59 1.34 9.93 -15.78
C PRO A 59 -0.12 10.15 -16.19
N ILE A 60 -1.00 10.40 -15.21
CA ILE A 60 -2.45 10.47 -15.41
C ILE A 60 -2.98 11.80 -14.89
N ASN A 61 -3.94 12.41 -15.61
CA ASN A 61 -4.68 13.56 -15.13
C ASN A 61 -5.80 13.11 -14.19
N SER A 62 -5.43 12.84 -12.94
CA SER A 62 -6.35 12.40 -11.89
C SER A 62 -5.81 12.74 -10.50
N GLY A 63 -6.67 13.23 -9.62
CA GLY A 63 -6.38 13.45 -8.21
C GLY A 63 -6.68 12.25 -7.31
N TYR A 64 -6.96 11.06 -7.86
CA TYR A 64 -7.39 9.89 -7.09
C TYR A 64 -6.34 8.79 -7.03
N HIS A 65 -6.42 7.95 -5.98
CA HIS A 65 -5.83 6.62 -5.84
C HIS A 65 -4.33 6.59 -6.15
N PHE A 66 -3.53 7.34 -5.43
CA PHE A 66 -2.06 7.33 -5.59
C PHE A 66 -1.41 6.09 -4.99
N GLY A 67 -2.02 5.48 -3.96
CA GLY A 67 -1.37 4.43 -3.17
C GLY A 67 -0.16 5.00 -2.44
N SER A 68 1.03 4.70 -2.97
CA SER A 68 2.31 5.32 -2.61
C SER A 68 2.88 4.95 -1.24
N ARG A 69 2.40 3.85 -0.61
CA ARG A 69 2.99 3.34 0.62
C ARG A 69 4.28 2.59 0.32
N LEU A 70 5.24 2.70 1.24
CA LEU A 70 6.58 2.16 1.15
C LEU A 70 6.81 1.08 2.21
N ALA A 71 7.59 0.06 1.85
CA ALA A 71 8.15 -0.90 2.78
C ALA A 71 9.55 -1.32 2.31
N ILE A 72 10.48 -1.55 3.23
CA ILE A 72 11.82 -2.05 2.91
C ILE A 72 11.95 -3.46 3.45
N LYS A 73 12.40 -4.37 2.59
CA LYS A 73 12.80 -5.72 2.95
C LYS A 73 14.19 -5.98 2.38
N ASP A 74 15.14 -6.29 3.26
CA ASP A 74 16.54 -6.47 2.88
C ASP A 74 17.07 -5.23 2.12
N ASP A 75 17.56 -5.39 0.90
CA ASP A 75 18.03 -4.33 0.02
C ASP A 75 16.98 -3.88 -1.01
N TYR A 76 15.73 -4.29 -0.83
CA TYR A 76 14.64 -3.96 -1.75
C TYR A 76 13.66 -2.95 -1.14
N LEU A 77 13.31 -1.96 -1.94
CA LEU A 77 12.21 -1.04 -1.68
C LEU A 77 10.96 -1.52 -2.42
N PHE A 78 9.90 -1.79 -1.66
CA PHE A 78 8.57 -2.05 -2.15
C PHE A 78 7.74 -0.76 -2.08
N ALA A 79 7.01 -0.48 -3.13
CA ALA A 79 6.10 0.67 -3.18
C ALA A 79 4.77 0.29 -3.80
N SER A 80 3.69 0.88 -3.32
CA SER A 80 2.38 0.71 -3.93
C SER A 80 2.07 1.85 -4.90
N ALA A 81 1.55 1.53 -6.08
CA ALA A 81 1.02 2.50 -7.04
C ALA A 81 -0.48 2.25 -7.23
N GLY A 82 -1.32 3.19 -6.85
CA GLY A 82 -2.77 3.09 -7.04
C GLY A 82 -3.15 3.24 -8.52
N GLU A 83 -4.36 2.80 -8.88
CA GLU A 83 -4.86 2.76 -10.28
C GLU A 83 -5.35 4.12 -10.80
N ARG A 84 -5.26 5.18 -10.01
CA ARG A 84 -5.48 6.58 -10.38
C ARG A 84 -6.90 6.89 -10.89
N GLY A 85 -7.90 6.06 -10.55
CA GLY A 85 -9.28 6.19 -11.04
C GLY A 85 -9.56 5.51 -12.37
N GLU A 86 -8.54 4.95 -13.05
CA GLU A 86 -8.64 4.33 -14.37
C GLU A 86 -9.09 2.85 -14.35
N GLY A 87 -9.37 2.33 -13.16
CA GLY A 87 -9.93 1.01 -12.93
C GLY A 87 -9.18 -0.14 -13.59
N MET A 88 -9.48 -0.45 -14.85
CA MET A 88 -8.89 -1.57 -15.59
C MET A 88 -7.40 -1.43 -15.91
N ILE A 89 -6.80 -0.26 -15.74
CA ILE A 89 -5.35 -0.07 -15.87
C ILE A 89 -4.58 -1.00 -14.92
N ALA A 90 -5.18 -1.35 -13.78
CA ALA A 90 -4.62 -2.28 -12.81
C ALA A 90 -4.42 -3.71 -13.35
N GLN A 91 -5.00 -4.04 -14.50
CA GLN A 91 -4.83 -5.33 -15.19
C GLN A 91 -3.78 -5.27 -16.31
N ASP A 92 -3.21 -4.10 -16.57
CA ASP A 92 -2.22 -3.91 -17.62
C ASP A 92 -0.79 -3.89 -17.03
N PRO A 93 -0.03 -4.99 -17.14
CA PRO A 93 1.30 -5.08 -16.56
C PRO A 93 2.36 -4.26 -17.33
N THR A 94 1.98 -3.59 -18.43
CA THR A 94 2.84 -2.65 -19.13
C THR A 94 2.74 -1.22 -18.59
N LYS A 95 2.02 -1.05 -17.47
CA LYS A 95 1.81 0.23 -16.78
C LYS A 95 1.94 0.05 -15.27
N HIS A 96 2.50 1.04 -14.58
CA HIS A 96 2.70 0.98 -13.13
C HIS A 96 1.42 1.19 -12.30
N PRO A 97 0.43 2.05 -12.70
CA PRO A 97 -0.78 2.24 -11.90
C PRO A 97 -1.52 0.93 -11.64
N GLY A 98 -1.88 0.68 -10.38
CA GLY A 98 -2.58 -0.55 -9.95
C GLY A 98 -1.63 -1.71 -9.61
N SER A 99 -0.39 -1.42 -9.23
CA SER A 99 0.63 -2.44 -8.94
C SER A 99 1.41 -2.22 -7.64
N ILE A 100 2.10 -3.26 -7.19
CA ILE A 100 3.23 -3.16 -6.28
C ILE A 100 4.51 -3.15 -7.10
N ILE A 101 5.36 -2.21 -6.81
CA ILE A 101 6.69 -2.00 -7.38
C ILE A 101 7.72 -2.61 -6.45
N ARG A 102 8.76 -3.25 -7.00
CA ARG A 102 9.97 -3.65 -6.27
C ARG A 102 11.21 -3.18 -7.03
N ILE A 103 12.01 -2.36 -6.37
CA ILE A 103 13.29 -1.84 -6.88
C ILE A 103 14.38 -2.03 -5.81
N ASN A 104 15.65 -1.97 -6.19
CA ASN A 104 16.74 -1.86 -5.24
C ASN A 104 16.72 -0.48 -4.54
N LEU A 105 17.40 -0.34 -3.40
CA LEU A 105 17.46 0.91 -2.63
C LEU A 105 18.14 2.07 -3.39
N ASP A 106 18.84 1.78 -4.48
CA ASP A 106 19.43 2.79 -5.38
C ASP A 106 18.54 3.13 -6.59
N GLY A 107 17.39 2.46 -6.73
CA GLY A 107 16.45 2.60 -7.84
C GLY A 107 16.71 1.66 -9.02
N SER A 108 17.80 0.89 -9.01
CA SER A 108 18.04 -0.13 -10.03
C SER A 108 17.03 -1.30 -9.94
N ILE A 109 16.93 -2.07 -11.02
CA ILE A 109 15.91 -3.11 -11.14
C ILE A 109 16.47 -4.45 -10.70
N PRO A 110 15.81 -5.13 -9.71
CA PRO A 110 16.18 -6.50 -9.33
C PRO A 110 16.00 -7.47 -10.50
N GLN A 111 17.04 -8.28 -10.79
CA GLN A 111 17.03 -9.22 -11.91
C GLN A 111 16.20 -10.48 -11.62
N ASP A 112 15.63 -10.57 -10.43
CA ASP A 112 14.71 -11.63 -10.01
C ASP A 112 13.25 -11.15 -9.87
N ASN A 113 12.91 -9.99 -10.43
CA ASN A 113 11.51 -9.54 -10.57
C ASN A 113 10.72 -10.43 -11.55
N PRO A 114 9.38 -10.47 -11.45
CA PRO A 114 8.52 -11.34 -12.25
C PRO A 114 8.79 -11.30 -13.76
N ARG A 115 9.15 -10.13 -14.32
CA ARG A 115 9.55 -10.00 -15.72
C ARG A 115 10.63 -11.02 -16.12
N PHE A 116 11.63 -11.21 -15.27
CA PHE A 116 12.77 -12.10 -15.53
C PHE A 116 12.49 -13.56 -15.16
N LYS A 117 11.31 -13.83 -14.59
CA LYS A 117 10.81 -15.15 -14.17
C LYS A 117 9.56 -15.60 -14.93
N GLY A 118 9.46 -15.27 -16.22
CA GLY A 118 8.38 -15.75 -17.10
C GLY A 118 7.25 -14.75 -17.34
N LYS A 119 7.24 -13.57 -16.73
CA LYS A 119 6.29 -12.49 -17.00
C LYS A 119 6.89 -11.46 -17.98
N SER A 120 7.42 -11.90 -19.10
CA SER A 120 8.25 -11.10 -20.03
C SER A 120 7.61 -9.82 -20.56
N ASN A 121 6.28 -9.74 -20.56
CA ASN A 121 5.53 -8.55 -20.96
C ASN A 121 5.29 -7.53 -19.80
N TRP A 122 5.69 -7.86 -18.56
CA TRP A 122 5.55 -6.92 -17.44
C TRP A 122 6.63 -5.85 -17.49
N LEU A 123 6.34 -4.65 -16.96
CA LEU A 123 7.39 -3.69 -16.66
C LEU A 123 8.36 -4.29 -15.63
N PRO A 124 9.66 -4.01 -15.76
CA PRO A 124 10.67 -4.72 -14.95
C PRO A 124 10.60 -4.39 -13.45
N GLU A 125 9.99 -3.28 -13.06
CA GLU A 125 9.80 -2.87 -11.67
C GLU A 125 8.57 -3.52 -11.01
N ILE A 126 7.64 -4.05 -11.79
CA ILE A 126 6.37 -4.58 -11.27
C ILE A 126 6.59 -5.92 -10.56
N TYR A 127 6.15 -5.96 -9.31
CA TYR A 127 6.15 -7.16 -8.46
C TYR A 127 4.80 -7.88 -8.46
N GLN A 128 3.68 -7.12 -8.43
CA GLN A 128 2.32 -7.63 -8.40
C GLN A 128 1.36 -6.61 -9.02
N ILE A 129 0.26 -7.08 -9.63
CA ILE A 129 -0.76 -6.24 -10.26
C ILE A 129 -2.15 -6.42 -9.64
N GLY A 130 -3.14 -5.69 -10.15
CA GLY A 130 -4.55 -5.90 -9.83
C GLY A 130 -5.00 -5.28 -8.52
N ILE A 131 -4.40 -4.17 -8.11
CA ILE A 131 -4.75 -3.44 -6.89
C ILE A 131 -5.37 -2.08 -7.21
N ARG A 132 -6.25 -1.59 -6.32
CA ARG A 132 -6.97 -0.33 -6.55
C ARG A 132 -6.23 0.86 -5.95
N ASN A 133 -6.18 0.94 -4.63
CA ASN A 133 -5.59 2.05 -3.90
C ASN A 133 -5.04 1.56 -2.55
N PRO A 134 -3.85 0.96 -2.53
CA PRO A 134 -3.24 0.48 -1.30
C PRO A 134 -2.86 1.65 -0.40
N GLN A 135 -3.37 1.65 0.83
CA GLN A 135 -3.14 2.70 1.82
C GLN A 135 -2.31 2.23 3.01
N GLY A 136 -1.91 0.98 3.03
CA GLY A 136 -0.97 0.41 3.98
C GLY A 136 -0.06 -0.60 3.30
N LEU A 137 1.23 -0.57 3.64
CA LEU A 137 2.23 -1.53 3.21
C LEU A 137 3.23 -1.71 4.35
N THR A 138 3.54 -2.95 4.72
CA THR A 138 4.43 -3.23 5.86
C THR A 138 5.18 -4.54 5.69
N LEU A 139 6.41 -4.59 6.18
CA LEU A 139 7.16 -5.83 6.37
C LEU A 139 6.76 -6.49 7.69
N SER A 140 6.43 -7.76 7.65
CA SER A 140 6.25 -8.56 8.86
C SER A 140 7.60 -9.01 9.42
N PRO A 141 7.89 -8.67 10.67
CA PRO A 141 9.15 -9.07 11.31
C PRO A 141 9.17 -10.53 11.80
N PHE A 142 8.10 -11.30 11.55
CA PHE A 142 7.96 -12.71 11.97
C PHE A 142 8.13 -13.70 10.84
N ASP A 143 7.60 -13.40 9.66
CA ASP A 143 7.67 -14.29 8.50
C ASP A 143 8.37 -13.66 7.28
N GLY A 144 8.80 -12.40 7.39
CA GLY A 144 9.51 -11.68 6.33
C GLY A 144 8.66 -11.38 5.10
N LYS A 145 7.33 -11.42 5.21
CA LYS A 145 6.41 -11.11 4.12
C LYS A 145 6.01 -9.65 4.12
N ILE A 146 5.70 -9.14 2.94
CA ILE A 146 5.09 -7.81 2.78
C ILE A 146 3.58 -7.97 2.79
N TYR A 147 2.91 -7.24 3.68
CA TYR A 147 1.47 -7.16 3.77
C TYR A 147 0.96 -5.78 3.34
N MET A 148 -0.27 -5.73 2.83
CA MET A 148 -0.91 -4.49 2.40
C MET A 148 -2.38 -4.44 2.79
N SER A 149 -2.89 -3.22 2.95
CA SER A 149 -4.31 -2.90 3.00
C SER A 149 -4.69 -2.08 1.78
N ASN A 150 -5.86 -2.35 1.20
CA ASN A 150 -6.30 -1.73 -0.03
C ASN A 150 -7.75 -1.26 0.06
N HIS A 151 -8.00 -0.03 -0.43
CA HIS A 151 -9.35 0.49 -0.56
C HIS A 151 -10.13 -0.16 -1.71
N GLY A 152 -11.31 -0.70 -1.40
CA GLY A 152 -12.37 -0.93 -2.36
C GLY A 152 -13.13 0.35 -2.73
N ALA A 153 -14.39 0.21 -3.18
CA ALA A 153 -15.27 1.36 -3.42
C ALA A 153 -16.27 1.54 -2.25
N ARG A 154 -17.57 1.25 -2.41
CA ARG A 154 -18.54 1.24 -1.29
C ARG A 154 -18.48 -0.02 -0.42
N GLY A 155 -17.49 -0.88 -0.65
CA GLY A 155 -17.16 -2.11 0.05
C GLY A 155 -16.00 -2.75 -0.68
N GLY A 156 -15.50 -3.85 -0.11
CA GLY A 156 -14.39 -4.59 -0.70
C GLY A 156 -13.01 -3.99 -0.40
N ASP A 157 -12.88 -3.22 0.67
CA ASP A 157 -11.57 -3.01 1.29
C ASP A 157 -11.03 -4.36 1.71
N TRP A 158 -9.71 -4.56 1.62
CA TRP A 158 -9.14 -5.84 2.00
C TRP A 158 -7.71 -5.71 2.55
N PHE A 159 -7.30 -6.75 3.27
CA PHE A 159 -5.95 -6.99 3.75
C PHE A 159 -5.40 -8.27 3.12
N GLY A 160 -4.15 -8.26 2.68
CA GLY A 160 -3.51 -9.41 2.05
C GLY A 160 -2.00 -9.28 1.93
N GLU A 161 -1.37 -10.33 1.43
CA GLU A 161 0.07 -10.43 1.19
C GLU A 161 0.43 -9.92 -0.20
N ALA A 162 1.50 -9.13 -0.34
CA ALA A 162 2.11 -8.84 -1.62
C ALA A 162 2.86 -10.08 -2.13
N LYS A 163 2.43 -10.63 -3.28
CA LYS A 163 2.94 -11.87 -3.83
C LYS A 163 3.51 -11.69 -5.22
N GLU A 164 4.72 -12.22 -5.41
CA GLU A 164 5.46 -12.13 -6.66
C GLU A 164 4.67 -12.70 -7.85
N GLY A 165 4.53 -11.90 -8.91
CA GLY A 165 3.93 -12.32 -10.17
C GLY A 165 2.42 -12.55 -10.13
N GLU A 166 1.74 -12.24 -9.01
CA GLU A 166 0.31 -12.48 -8.82
C GLU A 166 -0.57 -11.25 -9.12
N ASN A 167 -1.91 -11.45 -9.08
CA ASN A 167 -2.92 -10.47 -9.46
C ASN A 167 -4.12 -10.51 -8.51
N TYR A 168 -4.41 -9.41 -7.81
CA TYR A 168 -5.58 -9.27 -6.92
C TYR A 168 -6.91 -8.99 -7.65
N GLY A 169 -6.86 -8.78 -8.97
CA GLY A 169 -8.05 -8.76 -9.83
C GLY A 169 -8.84 -7.46 -9.90
N TRP A 170 -8.36 -6.35 -9.38
CA TRP A 170 -9.04 -5.08 -9.59
C TRP A 170 -8.96 -4.67 -11.08
N LYS A 171 -10.01 -4.25 -11.80
CA LYS A 171 -11.41 -4.04 -11.41
C LYS A 171 -12.33 -5.18 -11.93
N ILE A 172 -11.81 -6.39 -12.03
CA ILE A 172 -12.57 -7.60 -12.39
C ILE A 172 -13.30 -8.13 -11.16
N LEU A 173 -12.63 -8.08 -10.00
CA LEU A 173 -13.16 -8.50 -8.70
C LEU A 173 -13.55 -7.30 -7.85
N GLY A 174 -14.69 -7.40 -7.16
CA GLY A 174 -15.18 -6.36 -6.26
C GLY A 174 -15.05 -6.67 -4.77
N TRP A 175 -14.61 -7.88 -4.39
CA TRP A 175 -14.54 -8.35 -3.00
C TRP A 175 -15.86 -8.15 -2.23
N GLY A 176 -17.00 -8.26 -2.95
CA GLY A 176 -18.34 -8.03 -2.40
C GLY A 176 -18.74 -6.55 -2.38
N GLY A 177 -17.89 -5.65 -2.85
CA GLY A 177 -18.17 -4.23 -2.93
C GLY A 177 -18.96 -3.82 -4.18
N THR A 178 -19.58 -2.65 -4.09
CA THR A 178 -20.29 -2.01 -5.21
C THR A 178 -19.60 -0.71 -5.61
N ASN A 179 -19.89 -0.24 -6.81
CA ASN A 179 -19.59 1.14 -7.21
C ASN A 179 -20.37 2.14 -6.35
N TYR A 180 -20.03 3.41 -6.42
CA TYR A 180 -20.76 4.46 -5.71
C TYR A 180 -22.21 4.59 -6.17
N SER A 181 -22.54 4.16 -7.39
CA SER A 181 -23.90 4.02 -7.91
C SER A 181 -24.70 2.85 -7.30
N GLY A 182 -24.07 1.97 -6.52
CA GLY A 182 -24.68 0.76 -5.96
C GLY A 182 -24.55 -0.49 -6.83
N ILE A 183 -24.10 -0.36 -8.08
CA ILE A 183 -23.93 -1.49 -9.00
C ILE A 183 -22.73 -2.36 -8.53
N PRO A 184 -22.85 -3.69 -8.44
CA PRO A 184 -21.75 -4.60 -8.14
C PRO A 184 -20.57 -4.40 -9.10
N ILE A 185 -19.33 -4.45 -8.59
CA ILE A 185 -18.12 -4.28 -9.40
C ILE A 185 -17.79 -5.58 -10.15
N GLY A 186 -18.14 -6.71 -9.57
CA GLY A 186 -17.85 -8.03 -10.12
C GLY A 186 -18.00 -9.08 -9.03
N PRO A 187 -17.59 -10.33 -9.27
CA PRO A 187 -17.63 -11.36 -8.26
C PRO A 187 -16.77 -10.99 -7.05
N LYS A 188 -17.12 -11.57 -5.90
CA LYS A 188 -16.35 -11.42 -4.67
C LYS A 188 -14.92 -11.93 -4.85
N TRP A 189 -14.77 -13.08 -5.44
CA TRP A 189 -13.50 -13.71 -5.81
C TRP A 189 -13.75 -14.81 -6.85
N LYS A 190 -12.73 -15.18 -7.61
CA LYS A 190 -12.74 -16.35 -8.49
C LYS A 190 -11.33 -16.94 -8.66
N PRO A 191 -11.20 -18.22 -9.03
CA PRO A 191 -9.92 -18.85 -9.33
C PRO A 191 -9.09 -18.05 -10.37
N GLY A 192 -7.76 -18.13 -10.26
CA GLY A 192 -6.82 -17.40 -11.10
C GLY A 192 -6.42 -16.01 -10.57
N PHE A 193 -6.99 -15.60 -9.44
CA PHE A 193 -6.62 -14.36 -8.75
C PHE A 193 -6.15 -14.62 -7.32
N THR A 194 -5.28 -13.76 -6.80
CA THR A 194 -4.84 -13.79 -5.41
C THR A 194 -6.03 -13.59 -4.47
N LYS A 195 -6.11 -14.39 -3.41
CA LYS A 195 -7.17 -14.28 -2.41
C LYS A 195 -6.73 -13.36 -1.26
N ALA A 196 -7.57 -12.39 -0.91
CA ALA A 196 -7.37 -11.57 0.28
C ALA A 196 -7.50 -12.42 1.56
N ILE A 197 -6.75 -12.04 2.59
CA ILE A 197 -6.79 -12.67 3.93
C ILE A 197 -8.06 -12.24 4.67
N GLN A 198 -8.37 -10.95 4.62
CA GLN A 198 -9.58 -10.35 5.17
C GLN A 198 -10.13 -9.29 4.22
N TYR A 199 -11.43 -9.06 4.21
CA TYR A 199 -12.06 -7.98 3.45
C TYR A 199 -13.29 -7.45 4.20
N TRP A 200 -13.66 -6.20 3.91
CA TRP A 200 -14.73 -5.49 4.60
C TRP A 200 -15.83 -5.02 3.64
N VAL A 201 -17.07 -5.35 3.98
CA VAL A 201 -18.29 -4.86 3.33
C VAL A 201 -19.29 -4.52 4.43
N PRO A 202 -19.65 -3.25 4.59
CA PRO A 202 -19.24 -2.06 3.85
C PRO A 202 -17.76 -1.70 4.05
N SER A 203 -17.24 -0.83 3.18
CA SER A 203 -15.89 -0.29 3.27
C SER A 203 -15.67 0.47 4.58
N ILE A 204 -14.56 0.23 5.25
CA ILE A 204 -14.10 0.93 6.45
C ILE A 204 -13.11 2.06 6.12
N ALA A 205 -12.66 2.12 4.85
CA ALA A 205 -11.55 2.94 4.35
C ALA A 205 -10.26 2.65 5.12
N THR A 206 -9.73 1.43 4.94
CA THR A 206 -8.45 1.01 5.55
C THR A 206 -7.36 2.02 5.23
N SER A 207 -6.55 2.39 6.21
CA SER A 207 -5.38 3.24 6.01
C SER A 207 -4.09 2.46 6.25
N ALA A 208 -3.23 2.92 7.14
CA ALA A 208 -1.97 2.24 7.41
C ALA A 208 -2.15 0.89 8.11
N ILE A 209 -1.13 0.06 7.99
CA ILE A 209 -1.03 -1.23 8.66
C ILE A 209 0.37 -1.41 9.25
N THR A 210 0.45 -2.18 10.31
CA THR A 210 1.71 -2.71 10.84
C THR A 210 1.50 -4.11 11.40
N ILE A 211 2.53 -4.96 11.37
CA ILE A 211 2.52 -6.22 12.11
C ILE A 211 3.19 -5.93 13.46
N TYR A 212 2.41 -6.02 14.52
CA TYR A 212 2.88 -5.64 15.84
C TYR A 212 4.03 -6.53 16.29
N LYS A 213 5.12 -5.90 16.75
CA LYS A 213 6.24 -6.53 17.45
C LYS A 213 6.68 -5.58 18.57
N GLY A 214 6.48 -5.99 19.80
CA GLY A 214 6.83 -5.14 20.93
C GLY A 214 6.70 -5.84 22.28
N LYS A 215 7.18 -5.17 23.32
CA LYS A 215 7.12 -5.63 24.71
C LYS A 215 5.92 -5.07 25.47
N GLU A 216 5.37 -3.93 25.02
CA GLU A 216 4.28 -3.22 25.69
C GLU A 216 3.00 -4.05 25.73
N ILE A 217 2.67 -4.72 24.61
CA ILE A 217 1.47 -5.57 24.45
C ILE A 217 1.92 -6.90 23.82
N SER A 218 2.67 -7.70 24.56
CA SER A 218 3.35 -8.89 24.03
C SER A 218 2.40 -9.91 23.39
N GLU A 219 1.15 -10.00 23.85
CA GLU A 219 0.11 -10.86 23.29
C GLU A 219 -0.37 -10.44 21.89
N TRP A 220 0.01 -9.24 21.43
CA TRP A 220 -0.30 -8.79 20.06
C TRP A 220 0.81 -9.12 19.06
N ASN A 221 1.93 -9.67 19.50
CA ASN A 221 3.04 -10.01 18.65
C ASN A 221 2.60 -10.92 17.47
N GLY A 222 2.90 -10.50 16.24
CA GLY A 222 2.51 -11.20 15.01
C GLY A 222 1.10 -10.90 14.50
N HIS A 223 0.31 -10.09 15.22
CA HIS A 223 -1.00 -9.66 14.75
C HIS A 223 -0.89 -8.42 13.86
N ALA A 224 -1.75 -8.31 12.85
CA ALA A 224 -1.84 -7.10 12.05
C ALA A 224 -2.71 -6.05 12.76
N LEU A 225 -2.19 -4.85 12.89
CA LEU A 225 -2.92 -3.67 13.33
C LEU A 225 -3.28 -2.84 12.11
N ILE A 226 -4.57 -2.63 11.91
CA ILE A 226 -5.12 -1.93 10.74
C ILE A 226 -5.89 -0.71 11.22
N THR A 227 -5.52 0.44 10.71
CA THR A 227 -6.23 1.70 10.95
C THR A 227 -7.24 1.98 9.85
N SER A 228 -8.23 2.84 10.14
CA SER A 228 -9.25 3.20 9.17
C SER A 228 -9.65 4.67 9.26
N LEU A 229 -10.05 5.22 8.09
CA LEU A 229 -10.44 6.62 7.95
C LEU A 229 -11.95 6.81 8.16
N LYS A 230 -12.78 5.90 7.62
CA LYS A 230 -14.24 6.07 7.60
C LYS A 230 -14.86 5.71 8.94
N ASP A 231 -14.54 4.57 9.50
CA ASP A 231 -15.07 4.15 10.79
C ASP A 231 -14.18 4.55 11.98
N GLN A 232 -13.04 5.20 11.70
CA GLN A 232 -12.13 5.79 12.70
C GLN A 232 -11.72 4.75 13.75
N SER A 233 -11.32 3.56 13.28
CA SER A 233 -11.03 2.43 14.15
C SER A 233 -9.57 1.98 14.08
N LEU A 234 -9.12 1.37 15.19
CA LEU A 234 -8.00 0.44 15.20
C LEU A 234 -8.56 -0.97 15.28
N ARG A 235 -8.16 -1.80 14.32
CA ARG A 235 -8.52 -3.21 14.23
C ARG A 235 -7.29 -4.07 14.38
N LYS A 236 -7.42 -5.16 15.14
CA LYS A 236 -6.39 -6.18 15.29
C LYS A 236 -6.84 -7.45 14.60
N LEU A 237 -6.04 -7.94 13.65
CA LEU A 237 -6.29 -9.22 12.98
C LEU A 237 -5.33 -10.29 13.48
N ILE A 238 -5.90 -11.42 13.90
CA ILE A 238 -5.20 -12.66 14.23
C ILE A 238 -5.32 -13.55 13.00
N PHE A 239 -4.25 -13.71 12.23
CA PHE A 239 -4.29 -14.34 10.90
C PHE A 239 -3.20 -15.41 10.69
N LYS A 240 -2.57 -15.89 11.76
CA LYS A 240 -1.60 -16.98 11.68
C LYS A 240 -2.20 -18.23 11.03
N ASP A 241 -3.45 -18.50 11.35
CA ASP A 241 -4.29 -19.49 10.66
C ASP A 241 -5.19 -18.76 9.66
N LEU A 242 -4.87 -18.87 8.36
CA LEU A 242 -5.61 -18.22 7.28
C LEU A 242 -7.01 -18.82 7.05
N SER A 243 -7.29 -20.02 7.60
CA SER A 243 -8.62 -20.62 7.58
C SER A 243 -9.55 -20.05 8.67
N ASN A 244 -8.97 -19.41 9.70
CA ASN A 244 -9.69 -18.88 10.85
C ASN A 244 -9.16 -17.52 11.28
N VAL A 245 -9.30 -16.53 10.40
CA VAL A 245 -8.94 -15.14 10.70
C VAL A 245 -9.93 -14.55 11.70
N LYS A 246 -9.41 -14.02 12.81
CA LYS A 246 -10.22 -13.32 13.82
C LYS A 246 -9.91 -11.83 13.81
N GLU A 247 -10.93 -11.04 14.08
CA GLU A 247 -10.84 -9.57 14.11
C GLU A 247 -11.38 -9.04 15.43
N ASP A 248 -10.58 -8.18 16.09
CA ASP A 248 -10.99 -7.42 17.25
C ASP A 248 -10.96 -5.91 16.90
N ILE A 249 -12.04 -5.19 17.22
CA ILE A 249 -12.04 -3.72 17.17
C ILE A 249 -11.53 -3.22 18.52
N ILE A 250 -10.31 -2.71 18.53
CA ILE A 250 -9.65 -2.23 19.77
C ILE A 250 -10.30 -0.92 20.25
N PHE A 251 -10.55 -0.02 19.32
CA PHE A 251 -11.38 1.16 19.54
C PHE A 251 -11.95 1.69 18.23
N GLN A 252 -13.01 2.49 18.32
CA GLN A 252 -13.67 3.13 17.20
C GLN A 252 -14.17 4.53 17.60
N LYS A 253 -14.03 5.52 16.72
CA LYS A 253 -14.51 6.91 16.87
C LYS A 253 -14.02 7.63 18.16
N LYS A 254 -12.80 7.32 18.61
CA LYS A 254 -12.24 7.91 19.85
C LYS A 254 -11.23 9.03 19.57
N ILE A 255 -10.48 8.95 18.46
CA ILE A 255 -9.34 9.85 18.20
C ILE A 255 -9.34 10.40 16.77
N GLY A 256 -10.48 10.36 16.06
CA GLY A 256 -10.62 10.87 14.70
C GLY A 256 -10.19 9.87 13.62
N ARG A 257 -9.96 10.38 12.41
CA ARG A 257 -9.57 9.58 11.24
C ARG A 257 -8.11 9.16 11.36
N LEU A 258 -7.85 7.87 11.53
CA LEU A 258 -6.49 7.34 11.67
C LEU A 258 -5.84 7.22 10.29
N ARG A 259 -4.74 7.95 10.08
CA ARG A 259 -4.04 7.99 8.80
C ARG A 259 -2.81 7.10 8.76
N ASP A 260 -2.09 7.03 9.88
CA ASP A 260 -0.89 6.21 9.99
C ASP A 260 -0.77 5.57 11.37
N ILE A 261 0.04 4.49 11.43
CA ILE A 261 0.35 3.76 12.64
C ILE A 261 1.81 3.31 12.62
N GLN A 262 2.52 3.56 13.70
CA GLN A 262 3.90 3.10 13.88
C GLN A 262 4.08 2.46 15.25
N VAL A 263 4.89 1.42 15.31
CA VAL A 263 5.29 0.76 16.54
C VAL A 263 6.73 1.13 16.85
N HIS A 264 6.97 1.68 18.03
CA HIS A 264 8.34 2.03 18.45
C HIS A 264 9.19 0.76 18.59
N PRO A 265 10.33 0.65 17.92
CA PRO A 265 11.08 -0.60 17.80
C PRO A 265 11.65 -1.12 19.14
N GLU A 266 11.95 -0.24 20.08
CA GLU A 266 12.56 -0.61 21.37
C GLU A 266 11.54 -0.93 22.45
N ASN A 267 10.50 -0.10 22.59
CA ASN A 267 9.54 -0.20 23.71
C ASN A 267 8.18 -0.78 23.32
N GLY A 268 7.85 -0.89 22.02
CA GLY A 268 6.59 -1.43 21.54
C GLY A 268 5.38 -0.50 21.67
N LYS A 269 5.59 0.78 22.04
CA LYS A 269 4.50 1.76 22.07
C LYS A 269 3.97 2.05 20.67
N ILE A 270 2.66 2.23 20.58
CA ILE A 270 1.97 2.48 19.32
C ILE A 270 1.70 3.97 19.18
N TYR A 271 2.10 4.52 18.06
CA TYR A 271 1.87 5.92 17.69
C TYR A 271 0.91 6.00 16.52
N PHE A 272 0.00 6.95 16.56
CA PHE A 272 -0.98 7.21 15.51
C PHE A 272 -0.81 8.61 14.94
N LEU A 273 -0.97 8.73 13.62
CA LEU A 273 -1.25 9.99 12.97
C LEU A 273 -2.76 10.05 12.73
N ALA A 274 -3.44 10.98 13.38
CA ALA A 274 -4.87 11.21 13.21
C ALA A 274 -5.10 12.58 12.54
N GLY A 275 -6.20 12.69 11.81
CA GLY A 275 -6.66 13.93 11.19
C GLY A 275 -8.18 14.03 11.31
N ASP A 276 -8.69 15.24 11.10
CA ASP A 276 -10.13 15.55 11.11
C ASP A 276 -10.87 14.92 9.93
#